data_93a8eff6f79095e3b12dd12056baa69c
#
_entry.id   93a8eff6f79095e3b12dd12056baa69c
#
_cell.length_a   1.000
_cell.length_b   1.000
_cell.length_c   1.000
_cell.angle_alpha   90.00
_cell.angle_beta   90.00
_cell.angle_gamma   90.00
#
_symmetry.space_group_name_H-M   'P 1'
#
loop_
_entity.id
_entity.type
_entity.pdbx_description
1 polymer ?
#
loop_
_entity_poly.entity_id
_entity_poly.type
_entity_poly.pdbx_seq_one_letter_code
_entity_poly.pdbx_strand_id
1 'polypeptide(L)'
;MRTRNFLAMSATALLLAGCASSNTDHTPALTSSELSASDSGLIKNALSAAPSDVAKHATVKTMDGRVLRKGSNGWVCFPDHAAEPGNSPRCLDPSYQGFMKAYMQKTKPETDRVGFGYMLQGGKPGSDTNPRAQGPQDKGVWQSDSRPPHIMVVVPDAKVLEGLPTDSGGAGPWVMWSGTPYAHIMIPLAGNGDLSEIRSNKD
;
A
#
# COMPACT_ATOMS: atom_id res chain seq x y z
N MET A 1 -68.38 6.98 56.87
CA MET A 1 -68.18 5.89 57.86
C MET A 1 -66.96 5.07 57.46
N ARG A 2 -66.06 4.92 58.46
CA ARG A 2 -64.89 3.99 58.51
C ARG A 2 -63.68 4.31 57.61
N THR A 3 -62.68 4.93 58.20
CA THR A 3 -61.47 4.51 58.97
C THR A 3 -60.39 3.88 58.12
N ARG A 4 -59.27 4.62 57.98
CA ARG A 4 -57.89 4.42 58.53
C ARG A 4 -57.23 3.13 58.12
N ASN A 5 -56.06 3.24 57.46
CA ASN A 5 -54.81 2.89 58.14
C ASN A 5 -53.62 3.40 57.35
N PHE A 6 -52.74 4.07 58.06
CA PHE A 6 -51.38 4.47 57.64
C PHE A 6 -50.44 3.27 57.74
N LEU A 7 -49.59 3.05 56.73
CA LEU A 7 -48.36 2.34 56.91
C LEU A 7 -47.25 3.10 56.21
N ALA A 8 -46.35 3.65 57.00
CA ALA A 8 -45.12 4.23 56.57
C ALA A 8 -44.14 3.13 56.25
N MET A 9 -43.51 3.17 55.05
CA MET A 9 -42.35 2.37 54.75
C MET A 9 -41.23 3.29 54.25
N SER A 10 -40.16 3.29 55.05
CA SER A 10 -38.88 3.98 54.80
C SER A 10 -38.26 3.50 53.49
N ALA A 11 -38.00 4.45 52.61
CA ALA A 11 -37.19 4.19 51.42
C ALA A 11 -35.71 4.52 51.73
N THR A 12 -34.89 3.51 51.81
CA THR A 12 -33.43 3.62 51.87
C THR A 12 -32.91 3.95 50.48
N ALA A 13 -32.35 5.13 50.32
CA ALA A 13 -31.69 5.55 49.06
C ALA A 13 -30.32 4.88 48.98
N LEU A 14 -30.16 3.92 48.05
CA LEU A 14 -28.84 3.45 47.62
C LEU A 14 -28.26 4.42 46.56
N LEU A 15 -27.22 5.13 46.93
CA LEU A 15 -26.38 5.90 46.00
C LEU A 15 -25.50 4.90 45.22
N LEU A 16 -25.87 4.64 43.99
CA LEU A 16 -25.01 3.94 43.01
C LEU A 16 -24.05 4.99 42.41
N ALA A 17 -22.82 4.99 42.87
CA ALA A 17 -21.73 5.69 42.20
C ALA A 17 -21.42 5.00 40.86
N GLY A 18 -21.91 5.58 39.76
CA GLY A 18 -21.57 5.15 38.41
C GLY A 18 -20.13 5.54 38.09
N CYS A 19 -19.24 4.56 38.07
CA CYS A 19 -17.93 4.73 37.41
C CYS A 19 -18.15 4.87 35.90
N ALA A 20 -18.01 6.09 35.39
CA ALA A 20 -17.89 6.34 33.95
C ALA A 20 -16.56 5.74 33.48
N SER A 21 -16.60 4.55 32.89
CA SER A 21 -15.46 3.99 32.14
C SER A 21 -15.34 4.78 30.84
N SER A 22 -14.39 5.68 30.77
CA SER A 22 -13.93 6.28 29.53
C SER A 22 -13.22 5.17 28.72
N ASN A 23 -13.92 4.60 27.75
CA ASN A 23 -13.33 3.77 26.71
C ASN A 23 -12.46 4.67 25.83
N THR A 24 -11.20 4.83 26.22
CA THR A 24 -10.17 5.19 25.26
C THR A 24 -9.90 3.97 24.42
N ASP A 25 -10.29 4.04 23.13
CA ASP A 25 -9.90 3.06 22.11
C ASP A 25 -8.38 3.08 21.95
N HIS A 26 -7.71 2.44 22.86
CA HIS A 26 -6.31 2.07 22.72
C HIS A 26 -6.28 0.75 21.98
N THR A 27 -6.22 0.81 20.62
CA THR A 27 -5.75 -0.35 19.86
C THR A 27 -4.34 -0.64 20.36
N PRO A 28 -4.10 -1.74 21.08
CA PRO A 28 -2.77 -2.04 21.61
C PRO A 28 -1.81 -2.22 20.42
N ALA A 29 -0.67 -1.55 20.49
CA ALA A 29 0.43 -1.85 19.57
C ALA A 29 0.85 -3.30 19.85
N LEU A 30 0.71 -4.17 18.83
CA LEU A 30 1.16 -5.55 18.90
C LEU A 30 2.62 -5.58 19.33
N THR A 31 2.90 -6.32 20.39
CA THR A 31 4.27 -6.59 20.83
C THR A 31 4.93 -7.57 19.87
N SER A 32 6.24 -7.54 19.76
CA SER A 32 7.00 -8.42 18.85
C SER A 32 6.81 -9.93 19.12
N SER A 33 6.27 -10.29 20.28
CA SER A 33 5.97 -11.68 20.66
C SER A 33 4.61 -12.19 20.14
N GLU A 34 3.74 -11.30 19.64
CA GLU A 34 2.40 -11.66 19.17
C GLU A 34 2.33 -11.86 17.63
N LEU A 35 3.44 -11.62 16.91
CA LEU A 35 3.52 -11.86 15.48
C LEU A 35 3.59 -13.36 15.19
N SER A 36 2.63 -13.87 14.43
CA SER A 36 2.69 -15.24 13.92
C SER A 36 3.87 -15.42 12.96
N ALA A 37 4.32 -16.67 12.76
CA ALA A 37 5.35 -16.98 11.77
C ALA A 37 4.95 -16.52 10.34
N SER A 38 3.65 -16.57 10.01
CA SER A 38 3.11 -16.05 8.76
C SER A 38 3.24 -14.52 8.67
N ASP A 39 2.99 -13.78 9.75
CA ASP A 39 3.12 -12.32 9.78
C ASP A 39 4.60 -11.90 9.62
N SER A 40 5.53 -12.63 10.22
CA SER A 40 6.97 -12.40 10.02
C SER A 40 7.37 -12.59 8.57
N GLY A 41 6.83 -13.61 7.89
CA GLY A 41 7.02 -13.85 6.46
C GLY A 41 6.46 -12.70 5.60
N LEU A 42 5.25 -12.24 5.89
CA LEU A 42 4.63 -11.10 5.20
C LEU A 42 5.44 -9.81 5.37
N ILE A 43 5.92 -9.52 6.59
CA ILE A 43 6.78 -8.36 6.84
C ILE A 43 8.07 -8.45 6.02
N LYS A 44 8.77 -9.59 6.04
CA LYS A 44 10.00 -9.78 5.26
C LYS A 44 9.75 -9.57 3.78
N ASN A 45 8.67 -10.14 3.24
CA ASN A 45 8.28 -9.98 1.84
C ASN A 45 7.99 -8.50 1.51
N ALA A 46 7.15 -7.80 2.29
CA ALA A 46 6.83 -6.39 2.07
C ALA A 46 8.09 -5.51 2.04
N LEU A 47 9.01 -5.72 2.99
CA LEU A 47 10.23 -4.92 3.12
C LEU A 47 11.24 -5.17 2.01
N SER A 48 11.18 -6.31 1.32
CA SER A 48 12.03 -6.58 0.18
C SER A 48 11.72 -5.72 -1.05
N ALA A 49 10.58 -5.01 -1.03
CA ALA A 49 10.15 -4.16 -2.13
C ALA A 49 10.96 -2.86 -2.29
N ALA A 50 11.70 -2.42 -1.28
CA ALA A 50 12.41 -1.14 -1.28
C ALA A 50 13.87 -1.27 -0.79
N PRO A 51 14.72 -0.24 -1.06
CA PRO A 51 16.05 -0.17 -0.47
C PRO A 51 16.00 -0.24 1.06
N SER A 52 17.03 -0.83 1.67
CA SER A 52 17.08 -1.08 3.11
C SER A 52 16.85 0.18 3.95
N ASP A 53 17.35 1.33 3.50
CA ASP A 53 17.21 2.62 4.21
C ASP A 53 15.78 3.14 4.25
N VAL A 54 14.96 2.82 3.24
CA VAL A 54 13.53 3.07 3.24
C VAL A 54 12.81 2.00 4.06
N ALA A 55 13.08 0.72 3.76
CA ALA A 55 12.39 -0.42 4.30
C ALA A 55 12.50 -0.53 5.83
N LYS A 56 13.69 -0.27 6.40
CA LYS A 56 13.92 -0.39 7.86
C LYS A 56 13.00 0.48 8.70
N HIS A 57 12.52 1.62 8.17
CA HIS A 57 11.67 2.57 8.90
C HIS A 57 10.23 2.64 8.36
N ALA A 58 9.88 1.83 7.35
CA ALA A 58 8.56 1.84 6.75
C ALA A 58 7.50 1.13 7.62
N THR A 59 6.27 1.59 7.56
CA THR A 59 5.11 0.85 8.06
C THR A 59 4.84 -0.33 7.14
N VAL A 60 4.46 -1.48 7.68
CA VAL A 60 4.00 -2.63 6.90
C VAL A 60 2.52 -2.85 7.14
N LYS A 61 1.75 -2.93 6.05
CA LYS A 61 0.30 -3.21 6.06
C LYS A 61 -0.05 -4.30 5.07
N THR A 62 -1.07 -5.05 5.38
CA THR A 62 -1.76 -5.91 4.41
C THR A 62 -2.67 -5.07 3.50
N MET A 63 -3.13 -5.63 2.38
CA MET A 63 -4.00 -4.89 1.44
C MET A 63 -5.38 -4.57 2.02
N ASP A 64 -5.86 -5.35 2.99
CA ASP A 64 -7.08 -5.09 3.77
C ASP A 64 -6.90 -4.06 4.89
N GLY A 65 -5.68 -3.52 5.05
CA GLY A 65 -5.38 -2.42 5.97
C GLY A 65 -4.85 -2.82 7.34
N ARG A 66 -4.71 -4.11 7.66
CA ARG A 66 -4.13 -4.58 8.92
C ARG A 66 -2.67 -4.16 9.03
N VAL A 67 -2.29 -3.50 10.12
CA VAL A 67 -0.91 -3.07 10.39
C VAL A 67 -0.11 -4.23 10.98
N LEU A 68 0.91 -4.69 10.26
CA LEU A 68 1.83 -5.73 10.70
C LEU A 68 3.03 -5.17 11.46
N ARG A 69 3.49 -3.98 11.07
CA ARG A 69 4.59 -3.26 11.70
C ARG A 69 4.37 -1.76 11.57
N LYS A 70 4.49 -1.00 12.65
CA LYS A 70 4.52 0.46 12.63
C LYS A 70 5.91 0.95 12.18
N GLY A 71 5.95 1.99 11.35
CA GLY A 71 7.14 2.69 10.90
C GLY A 71 7.11 4.17 11.24
N SER A 72 8.15 4.91 10.86
CA SER A 72 8.34 6.31 11.24
C SER A 72 8.67 7.26 10.08
N ASN A 73 8.90 6.73 8.86
CA ASN A 73 9.35 7.54 7.72
C ASN A 73 8.25 7.91 6.71
N GLY A 74 6.98 7.61 7.03
CA GLY A 74 5.84 7.88 6.16
C GLY A 74 5.63 6.86 5.03
N TRP A 75 6.61 6.03 4.73
CA TRP A 75 6.47 4.96 3.74
C TRP A 75 5.59 3.82 4.26
N VAL A 76 4.80 3.25 3.35
CA VAL A 76 4.01 2.04 3.63
C VAL A 76 4.39 0.96 2.64
N CYS A 77 4.81 -0.19 3.17
CA CYS A 77 5.12 -1.38 2.39
C CYS A 77 4.00 -2.41 2.53
N PHE A 78 3.64 -3.02 1.43
CA PHE A 78 2.63 -4.06 1.32
C PHE A 78 3.28 -5.35 0.85
N PRO A 79 2.99 -6.50 1.48
CA PRO A 79 3.44 -7.78 0.97
C PRO A 79 2.73 -8.12 -0.34
N ASP A 80 3.26 -9.11 -1.02
CA ASP A 80 2.58 -9.74 -2.13
C ASP A 80 1.26 -10.37 -1.72
N HIS A 81 0.33 -10.44 -2.66
CA HIS A 81 -0.95 -11.12 -2.46
C HIS A 81 -0.82 -12.57 -2.96
N ALA A 82 -0.72 -13.50 -2.03
CA ALA A 82 -0.41 -14.91 -2.29
C ALA A 82 -1.38 -15.65 -3.23
N ALA A 83 -2.58 -15.10 -3.49
CA ALA A 83 -3.56 -15.73 -4.37
C ALA A 83 -3.31 -15.49 -5.87
N GLU A 84 -2.29 -14.72 -6.24
CA GLU A 84 -2.01 -14.35 -7.63
C GLU A 84 -0.59 -14.79 -8.03
N PRO A 85 -0.36 -15.18 -9.29
CA PRO A 85 0.97 -15.58 -9.76
C PRO A 85 1.99 -14.44 -9.65
N GLY A 86 3.23 -14.77 -9.27
CA GLY A 86 4.33 -13.82 -9.18
C GLY A 86 4.57 -13.32 -7.76
N ASN A 87 5.56 -12.46 -7.61
CA ASN A 87 5.92 -11.80 -6.35
C ASN A 87 5.95 -10.29 -6.58
N SER A 88 5.00 -9.55 -6.03
CA SER A 88 4.80 -8.13 -6.29
C SER A 88 4.62 -7.27 -5.03
N PRO A 89 5.50 -7.41 -4.02
CA PRO A 89 5.49 -6.50 -2.88
C PRO A 89 5.83 -5.08 -3.33
N ARG A 90 5.28 -4.09 -2.63
CA ARG A 90 5.48 -2.68 -2.98
C ARG A 90 5.65 -1.81 -1.76
N CYS A 91 6.50 -0.79 -1.86
CA CYS A 91 6.64 0.27 -0.87
C CYS A 91 6.30 1.61 -1.50
N LEU A 92 5.40 2.36 -0.89
CA LEU A 92 4.83 3.59 -1.43
C LEU A 92 5.09 4.76 -0.48
N ASP A 93 5.55 5.88 -1.02
CA ASP A 93 5.64 7.13 -0.28
C ASP A 93 4.24 7.75 -0.06
N PRO A 94 4.08 8.83 0.75
CA PRO A 94 2.78 9.43 1.02
C PRO A 94 2.01 9.88 -0.23
N SER A 95 2.68 10.45 -1.24
CA SER A 95 2.04 10.88 -2.49
C SER A 95 1.54 9.69 -3.30
N TYR A 96 2.36 8.66 -3.44
CA TYR A 96 1.97 7.45 -4.16
C TYR A 96 0.85 6.68 -3.42
N GLN A 97 0.82 6.71 -2.10
CA GLN A 97 -0.32 6.15 -1.33
C GLN A 97 -1.63 6.86 -1.67
N GLY A 98 -1.61 8.20 -1.81
CA GLY A 98 -2.77 8.97 -2.26
C GLY A 98 -3.25 8.57 -3.65
N PHE A 99 -2.32 8.44 -4.60
CA PHE A 99 -2.59 7.94 -5.94
C PHE A 99 -3.19 6.52 -5.93
N MET A 100 -2.60 5.60 -5.17
CA MET A 100 -3.09 4.23 -5.05
C MET A 100 -4.49 4.17 -4.43
N LYS A 101 -4.77 5.00 -3.42
CA LYS A 101 -6.11 5.13 -2.84
C LYS A 101 -7.14 5.56 -3.89
N ALA A 102 -6.83 6.60 -4.68
CA ALA A 102 -7.72 7.06 -5.76
C ALA A 102 -7.92 5.98 -6.83
N TYR A 103 -6.85 5.26 -7.20
CA TYR A 103 -6.93 4.12 -8.11
C TYR A 103 -7.89 3.04 -7.58
N MET A 104 -7.77 2.63 -6.33
CA MET A 104 -8.66 1.63 -5.71
C MET A 104 -10.11 2.10 -5.63
N GLN A 105 -10.33 3.37 -5.34
CA GLN A 105 -11.66 4.00 -5.28
C GLN A 105 -12.24 4.35 -6.66
N LYS A 106 -11.49 4.15 -7.75
CA LYS A 106 -11.87 4.51 -9.12
C LYS A 106 -12.15 6.02 -9.29
N THR A 107 -11.49 6.85 -8.49
CA THR A 107 -11.55 8.32 -8.58
C THR A 107 -10.29 8.86 -9.27
N LYS A 108 -10.35 10.10 -9.75
CA LYS A 108 -9.17 10.78 -10.28
C LYS A 108 -8.17 11.02 -9.16
N PRO A 109 -6.89 10.65 -9.31
CA PRO A 109 -5.86 11.00 -8.35
C PRO A 109 -5.66 12.52 -8.28
N GLU A 110 -5.50 13.02 -7.04
CA GLU A 110 -5.07 14.38 -6.77
C GLU A 110 -3.72 14.30 -6.08
N THR A 111 -2.65 14.58 -6.82
CA THR A 111 -1.28 14.58 -6.33
C THR A 111 -0.74 16.02 -6.38
N ASP A 112 -0.26 16.52 -5.24
CA ASP A 112 0.31 17.87 -5.11
C ASP A 112 1.83 17.91 -5.32
N ARG A 113 2.45 16.75 -5.33
CA ARG A 113 3.90 16.56 -5.48
C ARG A 113 4.21 15.24 -6.17
N VAL A 114 5.46 15.11 -6.62
CA VAL A 114 5.98 13.84 -7.13
C VAL A 114 5.93 12.78 -6.02
N GLY A 115 5.48 11.58 -6.38
CA GLY A 115 5.44 10.44 -5.47
C GLY A 115 6.16 9.23 -6.06
N PHE A 116 6.70 8.39 -5.18
CA PHE A 116 7.51 7.24 -5.53
C PHE A 116 6.94 5.93 -4.97
N GLY A 117 7.01 4.89 -5.80
CA GLY A 117 6.74 3.53 -5.41
C GLY A 117 7.89 2.60 -5.80
N TYR A 118 8.33 1.75 -4.90
CA TYR A 118 9.32 0.72 -5.16
C TYR A 118 8.65 -0.64 -5.33
N MET A 119 9.08 -1.39 -6.35
CA MET A 119 8.76 -2.79 -6.58
C MET A 119 10.02 -3.58 -6.96
N LEU A 120 10.99 -3.67 -6.01
CA LEU A 120 12.32 -4.24 -6.26
C LEU A 120 12.32 -5.76 -6.41
N GLN A 121 11.20 -6.43 -6.15
CA GLN A 121 11.00 -7.85 -6.45
C GLN A 121 10.31 -8.08 -7.79
N GLY A 122 10.03 -7.00 -8.52
CA GLY A 122 9.26 -7.04 -9.74
C GLY A 122 7.75 -6.90 -9.51
N GLY A 123 6.98 -7.24 -10.52
CA GLY A 123 5.52 -7.12 -10.51
C GLY A 123 4.85 -8.25 -11.27
N LYS A 124 3.54 -8.34 -11.15
CA LYS A 124 2.69 -9.30 -11.84
C LYS A 124 2.51 -8.95 -13.31
N PRO A 125 2.06 -9.92 -14.13
CA PRO A 125 1.46 -9.64 -15.43
C PRO A 125 0.37 -8.58 -15.32
N GLY A 126 0.18 -7.79 -16.36
CA GLY A 126 -0.83 -6.75 -16.36
C GLY A 126 -0.86 -5.93 -17.63
N SER A 127 -1.87 -5.07 -17.77
CA SER A 127 -2.00 -4.20 -18.95
C SER A 127 -1.16 -2.94 -18.81
N ASP A 128 -0.42 -2.59 -19.84
CA ASP A 128 0.34 -1.34 -19.94
C ASP A 128 -0.55 -0.14 -20.24
N THR A 129 -1.71 -0.35 -20.84
CA THR A 129 -2.57 0.74 -21.33
C THR A 129 -3.93 0.82 -20.65
N ASN A 130 -4.44 -0.29 -20.08
CA ASN A 130 -5.75 -0.32 -19.43
C ASN A 130 -5.63 -0.57 -17.93
N PRO A 131 -5.81 0.45 -17.09
CA PRO A 131 -5.70 0.31 -15.62
C PRO A 131 -6.78 -0.57 -15.00
N ARG A 132 -7.77 -1.01 -15.77
CA ARG A 132 -8.90 -1.82 -15.29
C ARG A 132 -8.94 -3.22 -15.88
N ALA A 133 -7.98 -3.57 -16.73
CA ALA A 133 -7.88 -4.92 -17.29
C ALA A 133 -7.69 -5.96 -16.17
N GLN A 134 -8.44 -7.04 -16.25
CA GLN A 134 -8.37 -8.17 -15.32
C GLN A 134 -7.61 -9.36 -15.94
N GLY A 135 -7.37 -9.31 -17.23
CA GLY A 135 -6.67 -10.37 -17.95
C GLY A 135 -6.40 -10.01 -19.41
N PRO A 136 -5.73 -10.90 -20.16
CA PRO A 136 -5.34 -10.65 -21.55
C PRO A 136 -6.52 -10.54 -22.52
N GLN A 137 -7.72 -10.96 -22.11
CA GLN A 137 -8.95 -10.84 -22.88
C GLN A 137 -9.53 -9.41 -22.88
N ASP A 138 -9.10 -8.56 -21.97
CA ASP A 138 -9.57 -7.18 -21.86
C ASP A 138 -8.85 -6.30 -22.89
N LYS A 139 -9.51 -5.20 -23.27
CA LYS A 139 -8.88 -4.22 -24.16
C LYS A 139 -7.61 -3.66 -23.53
N GLY A 140 -6.56 -3.53 -24.35
CA GLY A 140 -5.29 -2.94 -23.97
C GLY A 140 -4.12 -3.85 -24.30
N VAL A 141 -2.92 -3.34 -24.10
CA VAL A 141 -1.67 -4.10 -24.27
C VAL A 141 -1.41 -4.87 -22.98
N TRP A 142 -1.51 -6.19 -23.06
CA TRP A 142 -1.26 -7.08 -21.91
C TRP A 142 0.16 -7.63 -21.95
N GLN A 143 0.86 -7.51 -20.84
CA GLN A 143 2.15 -8.17 -20.61
C GLN A 143 1.91 -9.45 -19.85
N SER A 144 2.25 -10.59 -20.48
CA SER A 144 2.05 -11.93 -19.92
C SER A 144 3.14 -12.32 -18.92
N ASP A 145 4.32 -11.71 -19.04
CA ASP A 145 5.45 -12.00 -18.16
C ASP A 145 5.42 -11.14 -16.90
N SER A 146 6.03 -11.63 -15.84
CA SER A 146 6.27 -10.84 -14.66
C SER A 146 7.15 -9.64 -14.99
N ARG A 147 6.79 -8.49 -14.46
CA ARG A 147 7.57 -7.26 -14.66
C ARG A 147 8.89 -7.35 -13.91
N PRO A 148 10.00 -6.86 -14.48
CA PRO A 148 11.27 -6.77 -13.78
C PRO A 148 11.18 -5.83 -12.56
N PRO A 149 12.18 -5.84 -11.66
CA PRO A 149 12.35 -4.81 -10.65
C PRO A 149 12.24 -3.41 -11.23
N HIS A 150 11.48 -2.55 -10.58
CA HIS A 150 11.23 -1.19 -11.10
C HIS A 150 10.87 -0.19 -10.00
N ILE A 151 10.96 1.09 -10.38
CA ILE A 151 10.43 2.21 -9.61
C ILE A 151 9.26 2.79 -10.37
N MET A 152 8.23 3.20 -9.65
CA MET A 152 7.06 3.88 -10.17
C MET A 152 7.08 5.34 -9.71
N VAL A 153 6.76 6.29 -10.60
CA VAL A 153 6.73 7.71 -10.27
C VAL A 153 5.41 8.33 -10.70
N VAL A 154 4.67 8.91 -9.75
CA VAL A 154 3.49 9.73 -10.03
C VAL A 154 3.88 11.20 -10.02
N VAL A 155 3.21 12.00 -10.85
CA VAL A 155 3.48 13.43 -11.01
C VAL A 155 2.20 14.24 -10.83
N PRO A 156 2.27 15.51 -10.37
CA PRO A 156 1.09 16.36 -10.18
C PRO A 156 0.34 16.68 -11.48
N ASP A 157 1.08 16.87 -12.57
CA ASP A 157 0.51 17.19 -13.88
C ASP A 157 0.94 16.13 -14.90
N ALA A 158 -0.03 15.35 -15.40
CA ALA A 158 0.20 14.32 -16.41
C ALA A 158 0.74 14.87 -17.75
N LYS A 159 0.61 16.17 -18.02
CA LYS A 159 1.17 16.80 -19.22
C LYS A 159 2.68 16.69 -19.28
N VAL A 160 3.39 16.65 -18.15
CA VAL A 160 4.85 16.46 -18.14
C VAL A 160 5.27 15.08 -18.62
N LEU A 161 4.34 14.16 -18.81
CA LEU A 161 4.57 12.81 -19.34
C LEU A 161 4.47 12.75 -20.88
N GLU A 162 4.01 13.83 -21.52
CA GLU A 162 3.89 13.90 -22.99
C GLU A 162 5.27 13.73 -23.64
N GLY A 163 5.34 12.90 -24.68
CA GLY A 163 6.57 12.60 -25.41
C GLY A 163 7.45 11.51 -24.80
N LEU A 164 7.12 11.00 -23.61
CA LEU A 164 7.77 9.81 -23.10
C LEU A 164 7.22 8.54 -23.78
N PRO A 165 8.04 7.46 -23.92
CA PRO A 165 7.58 6.18 -24.43
C PRO A 165 6.37 5.67 -23.65
N THR A 166 5.44 4.98 -24.30
CA THR A 166 4.20 4.45 -23.71
C THR A 166 4.12 2.93 -23.75
N ASP A 167 5.18 2.26 -24.15
CA ASP A 167 5.30 0.81 -24.17
C ASP A 167 6.50 0.36 -23.31
N SER A 168 6.42 -0.86 -22.80
CA SER A 168 7.42 -1.47 -21.94
C SER A 168 8.54 -2.20 -22.70
N GLY A 169 8.57 -2.11 -24.04
CA GLY A 169 9.52 -2.86 -24.89
C GLY A 169 10.96 -2.32 -24.86
N GLY A 170 11.18 -1.13 -24.32
CA GLY A 170 12.49 -0.50 -24.16
C GLY A 170 13.14 -0.75 -22.80
N ALA A 171 14.46 -0.50 -22.73
CA ALA A 171 15.19 -0.56 -21.46
C ALA A 171 15.03 0.70 -20.60
N GLY A 172 14.45 1.76 -21.13
CA GLY A 172 14.30 3.07 -20.48
C GLY A 172 12.97 3.26 -19.74
N PRO A 173 12.79 4.42 -19.10
CA PRO A 173 11.51 4.80 -18.50
C PRO A 173 10.41 4.92 -19.55
N TRP A 174 9.20 4.55 -19.19
CA TRP A 174 8.00 4.63 -20.02
C TRP A 174 6.76 4.96 -19.19
N VAL A 175 5.67 5.39 -19.83
CA VAL A 175 4.43 5.81 -19.17
C VAL A 175 3.41 4.69 -19.22
N MET A 176 3.16 4.07 -18.07
CA MET A 176 2.08 3.12 -17.89
C MET A 176 0.74 3.85 -17.82
N TRP A 177 -0.29 3.27 -18.48
CA TRP A 177 -1.65 3.78 -18.52
C TRP A 177 -1.76 5.20 -19.11
N SER A 178 -0.89 5.50 -20.09
CA SER A 178 -0.90 6.78 -20.81
C SER A 178 -2.30 7.14 -21.31
N GLY A 179 -2.65 8.43 -21.25
CA GLY A 179 -3.98 8.92 -21.65
C GLY A 179 -5.09 8.65 -20.63
N THR A 180 -4.78 8.09 -19.47
CA THR A 180 -5.75 7.88 -18.37
C THR A 180 -5.40 8.76 -17.16
N PRO A 181 -6.34 8.97 -16.24
CA PRO A 181 -6.04 9.67 -14.97
C PRO A 181 -4.99 8.99 -14.10
N TYR A 182 -4.64 7.75 -14.42
CA TYR A 182 -3.69 6.93 -13.67
C TYR A 182 -2.33 6.80 -14.37
N ALA A 183 -2.05 7.64 -15.36
CA ALA A 183 -0.75 7.67 -16.03
C ALA A 183 0.38 7.93 -15.03
N HIS A 184 1.43 7.13 -15.09
CA HIS A 184 2.61 7.25 -14.24
C HIS A 184 3.86 6.68 -14.92
N ILE A 185 5.02 7.09 -14.47
CA ILE A 185 6.29 6.63 -15.04
C ILE A 185 6.68 5.30 -14.41
N MET A 186 7.08 4.35 -15.24
CA MET A 186 7.75 3.10 -14.89
C MET A 186 9.23 3.23 -15.21
N ILE A 187 10.10 2.95 -14.26
CA ILE A 187 11.55 2.98 -14.42
C ILE A 187 12.07 1.56 -14.15
N PRO A 188 12.33 0.75 -15.18
CA PRO A 188 12.92 -0.57 -15.00
C PRO A 188 14.34 -0.43 -14.45
N LEU A 189 14.69 -1.28 -13.46
CA LEU A 189 16.00 -1.30 -12.81
C LEU A 189 16.90 -2.40 -13.35
N ALA A 190 16.30 -3.41 -14.00
CA ALA A 190 17.00 -4.40 -14.76
C ALA A 190 16.57 -4.22 -16.22
N GLY A 191 17.44 -3.64 -17.03
CA GLY A 191 17.40 -3.88 -18.48
C GLY A 191 17.80 -5.34 -18.74
N ASN A 192 17.84 -5.76 -19.98
CA ASN A 192 18.38 -7.08 -20.38
C ASN A 192 19.91 -7.22 -20.06
N GLY A 193 20.48 -6.34 -19.25
CA GLY A 193 21.84 -6.30 -18.73
C GLY A 193 21.84 -6.59 -17.24
N ASP A 194 22.60 -7.59 -16.87
CA ASP A 194 22.87 -7.98 -15.49
C ASP A 194 23.42 -6.78 -14.69
N LEU A 195 22.78 -6.40 -13.59
CA LEU A 195 23.26 -5.39 -12.65
C LEU A 195 24.64 -5.74 -12.04
N SER A 196 25.19 -6.93 -12.31
CA SER A 196 26.54 -7.30 -11.95
C SER A 196 27.58 -6.42 -12.65
N GLU A 197 27.28 -5.92 -13.86
CA GLU A 197 28.19 -5.03 -14.60
C GLU A 197 28.30 -3.62 -13.96
N ILE A 198 27.25 -3.14 -13.29
CA ILE A 198 27.28 -1.83 -12.60
C ILE A 198 28.15 -1.90 -11.34
N ARG A 199 28.30 -3.08 -10.74
CA ARG A 199 29.15 -3.29 -9.57
C ARG A 199 30.63 -3.48 -9.89
N SER A 200 30.96 -3.88 -11.11
CA SER A 200 32.36 -4.13 -11.52
C SER A 200 33.16 -2.87 -11.87
N ASN A 201 32.49 -1.71 -12.10
CA ASN A 201 33.15 -0.44 -12.43
C ASN A 201 33.48 0.41 -11.18
N LYS A 202 33.63 -0.19 -10.02
CA LYS A 202 33.97 0.49 -8.76
C LYS A 202 35.35 0.11 -8.26
N ASP A 203 36.33 0.05 -9.17
CA ASP A 203 37.75 -0.01 -8.86
C ASP A 203 38.50 1.19 -9.45
#